data_511aae547e44b98bf39de354452f3cc6
#
_entry.id   511aae547e44b98bf39de354452f3cc6
#
_cell.length_a   1.000
_cell.length_b   1.000
_cell.length_c   1.000
_cell.angle_alpha   90.00
_cell.angle_beta   90.00
_cell.angle_gamma   90.00
#
_symmetry.space_group_name_H-M   'P 1'
#
loop_
_entity.id
_entity.type
_entity.pdbx_description
1 polymer ?
#
loop_
_entity_poly.entity_id
_entity_poly.type
_entity_poly.pdbx_seq_one_letter_code
_entity_poly.pdbx_strand_id
1 'polypeptide(L)'
;MSIGRSWRRPISTLASALLLALAIAGPARAGYQATAESNESGFEPPCVDFSDSLPAKMLKAAASAYTRLGYATGTYTMSSFTRAHTLMRTVSDWGYYVHTHGDYYWHPGDQRRYSGFREDAGKCTQAVIYSKDIAAKRAGRPTNLVVISTCHNAEANTTLPAAFGIPKMKSTVDKLGPRFYLGYLGNAFDSDEWVFEQRFWDALASLHSVGEAFDIANLGSFGHADFAADWWGSYTWYGFSGPFVPACSRCL
;
A
#
# COMPACT_ATOMS: atom_id res chain seq x y z
N MET A 1 -40.82 -64.90 -23.30
CA MET A 1 -40.05 -64.45 -22.14
C MET A 1 -39.22 -63.26 -22.56
N SER A 2 -39.63 -62.04 -22.19
CA SER A 2 -38.98 -60.80 -22.56
C SER A 2 -38.59 -60.12 -21.23
N ILE A 3 -37.30 -59.89 -21.07
CA ILE A 3 -36.73 -59.22 -19.90
C ILE A 3 -36.43 -57.78 -20.24
N GLY A 4 -37.26 -56.86 -19.76
CA GLY A 4 -37.05 -55.41 -19.89
C GLY A 4 -35.96 -54.92 -18.93
N ARG A 5 -34.90 -54.31 -19.47
CA ARG A 5 -33.91 -53.57 -18.69
C ARG A 5 -34.30 -52.07 -18.59
N SER A 6 -34.63 -51.63 -17.38
CA SER A 6 -34.83 -50.22 -17.07
C SER A 6 -33.50 -49.52 -16.93
N TRP A 7 -33.29 -48.50 -17.73
CA TRP A 7 -32.15 -47.55 -17.64
C TRP A 7 -32.52 -46.44 -16.64
N ARG A 8 -31.97 -46.49 -15.45
CA ARG A 8 -31.98 -45.33 -14.52
C ARG A 8 -30.79 -44.45 -14.85
N ARG A 9 -31.05 -43.21 -15.24
CA ARG A 9 -30.05 -42.17 -15.42
C ARG A 9 -29.68 -41.58 -14.05
N PRO A 10 -28.40 -41.37 -13.72
CA PRO A 10 -28.03 -40.62 -12.55
C PRO A 10 -28.04 -39.10 -12.91
N ILE A 11 -29.07 -38.40 -12.43
CA ILE A 11 -29.10 -36.95 -12.40
C ILE A 11 -28.82 -36.55 -10.94
N SER A 12 -27.58 -36.23 -10.58
CA SER A 12 -27.32 -35.52 -9.32
C SER A 12 -25.84 -35.25 -8.98
N THR A 13 -25.00 -34.85 -9.91
CA THR A 13 -23.62 -34.48 -9.56
C THR A 13 -23.19 -33.06 -10.00
N LEU A 14 -24.05 -32.34 -10.70
CA LEU A 14 -23.70 -30.96 -11.18
C LEU A 14 -24.16 -29.84 -10.24
N ALA A 15 -25.05 -30.08 -9.32
CA ALA A 15 -25.57 -29.05 -8.40
C ALA A 15 -24.62 -28.75 -7.22
N SER A 16 -23.77 -29.69 -6.82
CA SER A 16 -22.91 -29.54 -5.64
C SER A 16 -21.62 -28.72 -5.94
N ALA A 17 -21.16 -28.71 -7.19
CA ALA A 17 -19.95 -27.95 -7.57
C ALA A 17 -20.20 -26.44 -7.70
N LEU A 18 -21.43 -26.05 -8.01
CA LEU A 18 -21.77 -24.62 -8.17
C LEU A 18 -21.95 -23.88 -6.84
N LEU A 19 -22.32 -24.60 -5.78
CA LEU A 19 -22.48 -24.03 -4.43
C LEU A 19 -21.15 -23.83 -3.70
N LEU A 20 -20.11 -24.58 -4.05
CA LEU A 20 -18.80 -24.44 -3.44
C LEU A 20 -18.00 -23.24 -4.00
N ALA A 21 -18.26 -22.84 -5.24
CA ALA A 21 -17.58 -21.69 -5.88
C ALA A 21 -18.12 -20.33 -5.41
N LEU A 22 -19.33 -20.28 -4.89
CA LEU A 22 -19.95 -19.05 -4.35
C LEU A 22 -19.58 -18.76 -2.90
N ALA A 23 -19.02 -19.72 -2.19
CA ALA A 23 -18.67 -19.57 -0.76
C ALA A 23 -17.28 -18.94 -0.53
N ILE A 24 -16.47 -18.72 -1.58
CA ILE A 24 -15.11 -18.16 -1.47
C ILE A 24 -15.11 -16.66 -1.68
N ALA A 25 -16.13 -16.08 -2.28
CA ALA A 25 -16.35 -14.64 -2.28
C ALA A 25 -16.99 -14.27 -0.93
N GLY A 26 -16.18 -14.22 0.12
CA GLY A 26 -16.62 -13.61 1.37
C GLY A 26 -17.17 -12.22 1.07
N PRO A 27 -18.23 -11.76 1.76
CA PRO A 27 -18.77 -10.43 1.53
C PRO A 27 -17.63 -9.44 1.62
N ALA A 28 -17.46 -8.63 0.58
CA ALA A 28 -16.57 -7.47 0.62
C ALA A 28 -16.91 -6.75 1.93
N ARG A 29 -16.01 -6.80 2.91
CA ARG A 29 -16.23 -6.14 4.20
C ARG A 29 -16.27 -4.67 3.92
N ALA A 30 -17.48 -4.12 3.77
CA ALA A 30 -17.71 -2.70 3.66
C ALA A 30 -17.07 -2.04 4.90
N GLY A 31 -15.96 -1.34 4.74
CA GLY A 31 -15.37 -0.60 5.84
C GLY A 31 -13.89 -0.26 5.72
N TYR A 32 -13.08 -1.10 5.10
CA TYR A 32 -11.64 -0.82 5.00
C TYR A 32 -11.30 -0.36 3.59
N GLN A 33 -10.91 0.89 3.47
CA GLN A 33 -10.51 1.49 2.21
C GLN A 33 -8.99 1.60 2.15
N ALA A 34 -8.44 1.48 0.94
CA ALA A 34 -7.06 1.82 0.64
C ALA A 34 -6.99 2.71 -0.59
N THR A 35 -6.00 3.58 -0.61
CA THR A 35 -5.68 4.41 -1.77
C THR A 35 -4.28 4.07 -2.25
N ALA A 36 -4.14 3.92 -3.55
CA ALA A 36 -2.87 3.84 -4.23
C ALA A 36 -2.78 4.99 -5.24
N GLU A 37 -1.74 5.80 -5.11
CA GLU A 37 -1.48 6.98 -5.94
C GLU A 37 -0.11 6.84 -6.60
N SER A 38 0.01 7.25 -7.85
CA SER A 38 1.29 7.23 -8.56
C SER A 38 1.39 8.38 -9.54
N ASN A 39 2.59 8.92 -9.65
CA ASN A 39 2.95 9.79 -10.73
C ASN A 39 3.27 8.95 -11.97
N GLU A 40 2.36 8.88 -12.90
CA GLU A 40 2.52 8.17 -14.19
C GLU A 40 2.84 9.12 -15.34
N SER A 41 2.58 10.42 -15.18
CA SER A 41 2.65 11.38 -16.27
C SER A 41 4.06 11.87 -16.57
N GLY A 42 5.04 11.51 -15.74
CA GLY A 42 6.34 12.14 -15.79
C GLY A 42 6.28 13.63 -15.43
N PHE A 43 7.40 14.22 -15.13
CA PHE A 43 7.48 15.66 -14.95
C PHE A 43 7.96 16.29 -16.27
N GLU A 44 7.19 17.23 -16.81
CA GLU A 44 7.60 17.95 -18.01
C GLU A 44 8.99 18.60 -17.84
N PRO A 45 9.81 18.69 -18.90
CA PRO A 45 11.08 19.38 -18.85
C PRO A 45 10.96 20.79 -18.24
N PRO A 46 11.91 21.23 -17.40
CA PRO A 46 13.22 20.63 -17.11
C PRO A 46 13.25 19.57 -16.01
N CYS A 47 12.11 19.04 -15.58
CA CYS A 47 12.04 18.01 -14.56
C CYS A 47 12.47 16.65 -15.11
N VAL A 48 12.86 15.75 -14.22
CA VAL A 48 13.17 14.37 -14.60
C VAL A 48 11.85 13.71 -15.00
N ASP A 49 11.85 13.13 -16.18
CA ASP A 49 10.72 12.38 -16.72
C ASP A 49 10.79 10.93 -16.22
N PHE A 50 9.73 10.46 -15.58
CA PHE A 50 9.53 9.03 -15.35
C PHE A 50 8.99 8.40 -16.64
N SER A 51 9.84 8.32 -17.66
CA SER A 51 9.44 7.87 -18.99
C SER A 51 9.19 6.37 -19.08
N ASP A 52 9.39 5.62 -18.02
CA ASP A 52 9.22 4.19 -18.04
C ASP A 52 7.86 3.72 -17.47
N SER A 53 7.56 2.48 -17.67
CA SER A 53 6.31 1.86 -17.22
C SER A 53 6.34 1.42 -15.75
N LEU A 54 7.41 1.69 -15.00
CA LEU A 54 7.60 1.22 -13.63
C LEU A 54 6.61 1.83 -12.64
N PRO A 55 6.34 3.15 -12.67
CA PRO A 55 5.33 3.75 -11.80
C PRO A 55 3.97 3.08 -11.92
N ALA A 56 3.52 2.81 -13.14
CA ALA A 56 2.25 2.11 -13.39
C ALA A 56 2.28 0.66 -12.90
N LYS A 57 3.41 -0.03 -13.01
CA LYS A 57 3.56 -1.40 -12.49
C LYS A 57 3.53 -1.42 -10.97
N MET A 58 4.23 -0.52 -10.31
CA MET A 58 4.25 -0.38 -8.85
C MET A 58 2.86 -0.06 -8.31
N LEU A 59 2.17 0.92 -8.89
CA LEU A 59 0.78 1.24 -8.55
C LEU A 59 -0.14 0.03 -8.65
N LYS A 60 -0.06 -0.70 -9.77
CA LYS A 60 -0.87 -1.90 -10.01
C LYS A 60 -0.57 -3.01 -9.01
N ALA A 61 0.70 -3.24 -8.68
CA ALA A 61 1.10 -4.24 -7.70
C ALA A 61 0.56 -3.91 -6.32
N ALA A 62 0.74 -2.67 -5.86
CA ALA A 62 0.21 -2.19 -4.59
C ALA A 62 -1.32 -2.31 -4.51
N ALA A 63 -2.02 -1.81 -5.53
CA ALA A 63 -3.48 -1.86 -5.56
C ALA A 63 -4.02 -3.30 -5.57
N SER A 64 -3.36 -4.20 -6.31
CA SER A 64 -3.72 -5.62 -6.34
C SER A 64 -3.52 -6.29 -4.98
N ALA A 65 -2.41 -6.00 -4.31
CA ALA A 65 -2.12 -6.52 -2.98
C ALA A 65 -3.14 -6.01 -1.94
N TYR A 66 -3.44 -4.72 -1.91
CA TYR A 66 -4.48 -4.18 -1.01
C TYR A 66 -5.85 -4.85 -1.26
N THR A 67 -6.23 -5.00 -2.53
CA THR A 67 -7.49 -5.69 -2.88
C THR A 67 -7.47 -7.14 -2.39
N ARG A 68 -6.36 -7.83 -2.58
CA ARG A 68 -6.20 -9.21 -2.11
C ARG A 68 -6.25 -9.32 -0.59
N LEU A 69 -5.77 -8.31 0.12
CA LEU A 69 -5.85 -8.19 1.57
C LEU A 69 -7.25 -7.81 2.08
N GLY A 70 -8.21 -7.57 1.20
CA GLY A 70 -9.60 -7.29 1.55
C GLY A 70 -9.96 -5.80 1.66
N TYR A 71 -9.10 -4.90 1.21
CA TYR A 71 -9.42 -3.48 1.13
C TYR A 71 -10.24 -3.16 -0.12
N ALA A 72 -11.17 -2.22 0.00
CA ALA A 72 -11.75 -1.55 -1.15
C ALA A 72 -10.75 -0.51 -1.67
N THR A 73 -10.03 -0.84 -2.74
CA THR A 73 -8.88 -0.07 -3.20
C THR A 73 -9.23 0.84 -4.37
N GLY A 74 -8.92 2.13 -4.24
CA GLY A 74 -8.94 3.10 -5.32
C GLY A 74 -7.54 3.40 -5.84
N THR A 75 -7.41 3.62 -7.16
CA THR A 75 -6.15 4.02 -7.81
C THR A 75 -6.31 5.40 -8.42
N TYR A 76 -5.30 6.25 -8.26
CA TYR A 76 -5.35 7.64 -8.70
C TYR A 76 -4.01 8.05 -9.30
N THR A 77 -4.09 8.65 -10.47
CA THR A 77 -2.92 9.10 -11.24
C THR A 77 -3.25 10.44 -11.91
N MET A 78 -2.25 11.12 -12.38
CA MET A 78 -2.39 12.36 -13.16
C MET A 78 -3.31 13.39 -12.44
N SER A 79 -4.28 13.93 -13.13
CA SER A 79 -5.20 14.95 -12.60
C SER A 79 -6.08 14.49 -11.43
N SER A 80 -6.15 13.19 -11.18
CA SER A 80 -6.86 12.63 -10.02
C SER A 80 -5.98 12.48 -8.77
N PHE A 81 -4.65 12.48 -8.92
CA PHE A 81 -3.70 12.50 -7.82
C PHE A 81 -3.37 13.95 -7.44
N THR A 82 -4.19 14.55 -6.64
CA THR A 82 -4.04 15.93 -6.16
C THR A 82 -3.88 15.99 -4.65
N ARG A 83 -3.23 17.04 -4.14
CA ARG A 83 -3.10 17.28 -2.70
C ARG A 83 -4.46 17.25 -1.98
N ALA A 84 -5.48 17.86 -2.58
CA ALA A 84 -6.82 17.86 -2.00
C ALA A 84 -7.40 16.45 -1.89
N HIS A 85 -7.24 15.64 -2.94
CA HIS A 85 -7.69 14.25 -2.96
C HIS A 85 -6.93 13.41 -1.92
N THR A 86 -5.60 13.47 -1.93
CA THR A 86 -4.76 12.74 -0.95
C THR A 86 -5.16 13.08 0.49
N LEU A 87 -5.29 14.36 0.82
CA LEU A 87 -5.67 14.78 2.16
C LEU A 87 -7.08 14.30 2.55
N MET A 88 -8.00 14.20 1.61
CA MET A 88 -9.32 13.62 1.84
C MET A 88 -9.23 12.11 2.12
N ARG A 89 -8.47 11.39 1.29
CA ARG A 89 -8.32 9.93 1.40
C ARG A 89 -7.58 9.52 2.66
N THR A 90 -6.52 10.22 3.02
CA THR A 90 -5.75 9.92 4.25
C THR A 90 -6.58 10.04 5.53
N VAL A 91 -7.72 10.72 5.54
CA VAL A 91 -8.63 10.79 6.69
C VAL A 91 -9.38 9.47 6.91
N SER A 92 -9.79 8.80 5.83
CA SER A 92 -10.69 7.65 5.88
C SER A 92 -9.98 6.30 5.69
N ASP A 93 -8.87 6.29 4.99
CA ASP A 93 -8.26 5.06 4.51
C ASP A 93 -7.39 4.37 5.56
N TRP A 94 -7.43 3.06 5.54
CA TRP A 94 -6.64 2.19 6.40
C TRP A 94 -5.36 1.69 5.72
N GLY A 95 -5.31 1.74 4.39
CA GLY A 95 -4.14 1.48 3.57
C GLY A 95 -3.81 2.69 2.70
N TYR A 96 -2.53 3.00 2.54
CA TYR A 96 -2.09 4.08 1.67
C TYR A 96 -0.76 3.75 1.00
N TYR A 97 -0.75 3.88 -0.31
CA TYR A 97 0.43 3.77 -1.15
C TYR A 97 0.59 5.03 -1.99
N VAL A 98 1.81 5.50 -2.12
CA VAL A 98 2.14 6.56 -3.10
C VAL A 98 3.52 6.32 -3.69
N HIS A 99 3.62 6.48 -5.02
CA HIS A 99 4.88 6.54 -5.75
C HIS A 99 4.98 7.88 -6.48
N THR A 100 5.98 8.70 -6.11
CA THR A 100 6.23 10.03 -6.67
C THR A 100 7.56 10.60 -6.15
N HIS A 101 7.85 11.87 -6.41
CA HIS A 101 8.96 12.56 -5.77
C HIS A 101 8.71 12.83 -4.29
N GLY A 102 9.70 12.55 -3.46
CA GLY A 102 9.69 12.86 -2.04
C GLY A 102 10.95 13.56 -1.58
N ASP A 103 10.83 14.29 -0.48
CA ASP A 103 11.95 14.98 0.18
C ASP A 103 11.50 15.56 1.52
N TYR A 104 12.43 16.26 2.16
CA TYR A 104 12.21 17.05 3.36
C TYR A 104 12.03 18.53 2.99
N TYR A 105 10.80 18.89 2.67
CA TYR A 105 10.43 20.17 2.10
C TYR A 105 10.21 21.28 3.12
N TRP A 106 10.50 22.50 2.71
CA TRP A 106 10.20 23.71 3.46
C TRP A 106 8.71 24.05 3.37
N HIS A 107 8.06 24.15 4.51
CA HIS A 107 6.64 24.49 4.56
C HIS A 107 6.45 26.01 4.63
N PRO A 108 5.72 26.62 3.70
CA PRO A 108 5.65 28.08 3.59
C PRO A 108 4.90 28.75 4.75
N GLY A 109 3.99 28.03 5.40
CA GLY A 109 3.12 28.62 6.43
C GLY A 109 3.78 28.83 7.79
N ASP A 110 4.73 27.98 8.19
CA ASP A 110 5.40 28.08 9.49
C ASP A 110 6.93 28.10 9.43
N GLN A 111 7.46 28.14 8.21
CA GLN A 111 8.90 28.25 7.97
C GLN A 111 9.71 27.10 8.60
N ARG A 112 9.17 25.87 8.55
CA ARG A 112 9.80 24.64 9.02
C ARG A 112 9.85 23.59 7.92
N ARG A 113 10.75 22.64 8.06
CA ARG A 113 10.84 21.51 7.14
C ARG A 113 10.02 20.34 7.64
N TYR A 114 9.35 19.66 6.71
CA TYR A 114 8.58 18.43 6.95
C TYR A 114 8.83 17.43 5.84
N SER A 115 8.85 16.16 6.16
CA SER A 115 8.79 15.13 5.16
C SER A 115 7.50 15.26 4.36
N GLY A 116 7.57 14.97 3.08
CA GLY A 116 6.43 15.10 2.19
C GLY A 116 6.72 14.50 0.83
N PHE A 117 5.72 14.56 -0.02
CA PHE A 117 5.78 14.09 -1.39
C PHE A 117 4.96 15.00 -2.30
N ARG A 118 5.16 14.89 -3.61
CA ARG A 118 4.49 15.77 -4.58
C ARG A 118 3.25 15.11 -5.16
N GLU A 119 2.22 15.92 -5.43
CA GLU A 119 1.08 15.50 -6.24
C GLU A 119 1.49 15.30 -7.71
N ASP A 120 0.67 14.58 -8.48
CA ASP A 120 0.86 14.40 -9.91
C ASP A 120 0.01 15.41 -10.70
N ALA A 121 0.57 16.58 -11.00
CA ALA A 121 -0.09 17.53 -11.90
C ALA A 121 0.64 17.68 -13.24
N GLY A 122 1.61 16.83 -13.54
CA GLY A 122 2.41 16.89 -14.77
C GLY A 122 3.38 18.09 -14.86
N LYS A 123 3.74 18.70 -13.72
CA LYS A 123 4.62 19.88 -13.68
C LYS A 123 5.61 19.81 -12.52
N CYS A 124 6.85 20.31 -12.72
CA CYS A 124 7.87 20.35 -11.67
C CYS A 124 7.53 21.23 -10.46
N THR A 125 6.54 22.09 -10.58
CA THR A 125 6.10 23.02 -9.52
C THR A 125 4.87 22.50 -8.77
N GLN A 126 4.68 21.20 -8.78
CA GLN A 126 3.55 20.54 -8.13
C GLN A 126 3.50 20.85 -6.63
N ALA A 127 2.29 20.92 -6.10
CA ALA A 127 2.09 21.12 -4.69
C ALA A 127 2.68 19.97 -3.87
N VAL A 128 3.30 20.32 -2.77
CA VAL A 128 3.82 19.35 -1.81
C VAL A 128 2.71 18.96 -0.84
N ILE A 129 2.58 17.67 -0.59
CA ILE A 129 1.73 17.09 0.44
C ILE A 129 2.61 16.85 1.66
N TYR A 130 2.50 17.71 2.65
CA TYR A 130 3.33 17.67 3.84
C TYR A 130 2.77 16.71 4.89
N SER A 131 3.65 16.01 5.60
CA SER A 131 3.27 15.21 6.76
C SER A 131 2.47 15.98 7.81
N LYS A 132 2.77 17.28 7.99
CA LYS A 132 2.02 18.19 8.85
C LYS A 132 0.54 18.31 8.44
N ASP A 133 0.27 18.42 7.14
CA ASP A 133 -1.10 18.54 6.64
C ASP A 133 -1.87 17.23 6.80
N ILE A 134 -1.21 16.11 6.54
CA ILE A 134 -1.76 14.78 6.78
C ILE A 134 -2.12 14.62 8.27
N ALA A 135 -1.19 14.93 9.17
CA ALA A 135 -1.40 14.83 10.61
C ALA A 135 -2.60 15.67 11.09
N ALA A 136 -2.69 16.91 10.59
CA ALA A 136 -3.81 17.81 10.92
C ALA A 136 -5.17 17.26 10.44
N LYS A 137 -5.21 16.64 9.28
CA LYS A 137 -6.45 16.04 8.73
C LYS A 137 -6.83 14.74 9.43
N ARG A 138 -5.86 13.89 9.76
CA ARG A 138 -6.13 12.59 10.38
C ARG A 138 -6.47 12.68 11.86
N ALA A 139 -6.07 13.73 12.54
CA ALA A 139 -6.32 13.92 13.99
C ALA A 139 -5.94 12.69 14.84
N GLY A 140 -4.80 12.05 14.51
CA GLY A 140 -4.28 10.89 15.22
C GLY A 140 -4.90 9.53 14.86
N ARG A 141 -5.80 9.48 13.87
CA ARG A 141 -6.38 8.21 13.42
C ARG A 141 -5.30 7.29 12.81
N PRO A 142 -5.14 6.04 13.29
CA PRO A 142 -4.12 5.13 12.78
C PRO A 142 -4.41 4.63 11.36
N THR A 143 -3.36 4.34 10.61
CA THR A 143 -3.40 3.60 9.35
C THR A 143 -2.72 2.26 9.56
N ASN A 144 -3.15 1.23 8.86
CA ASN A 144 -2.60 -0.12 9.06
C ASN A 144 -1.34 -0.35 8.23
N LEU A 145 -1.41 -0.01 6.94
CA LEU A 145 -0.34 -0.23 6.00
C LEU A 145 -0.14 1.02 5.15
N VAL A 146 1.03 1.62 5.30
CA VAL A 146 1.47 2.78 4.52
C VAL A 146 2.78 2.45 3.86
N VAL A 147 2.85 2.65 2.55
CA VAL A 147 4.09 2.55 1.79
C VAL A 147 4.27 3.85 1.02
N ILE A 148 5.35 4.54 1.32
CA ILE A 148 5.73 5.80 0.68
C ILE A 148 6.94 5.53 -0.20
N SER A 149 6.67 5.22 -1.46
CA SER A 149 7.65 4.94 -2.51
C SER A 149 8.17 6.26 -3.08
N THR A 150 9.07 6.88 -2.34
CA THR A 150 9.62 8.20 -2.68
C THR A 150 10.99 8.38 -2.02
N CYS A 151 11.81 9.26 -2.58
CA CYS A 151 13.08 9.63 -1.95
C CYS A 151 12.90 10.21 -0.54
N HIS A 152 13.88 10.00 0.33
CA HIS A 152 14.05 10.68 1.62
C HIS A 152 12.89 10.56 2.62
N ASN A 153 12.09 9.50 2.57
CA ASN A 153 10.95 9.33 3.46
C ASN A 153 11.09 8.22 4.51
N ALA A 154 12.30 7.65 4.64
CA ALA A 154 12.63 6.69 5.68
C ALA A 154 13.75 7.13 6.64
N GLU A 155 14.29 8.33 6.52
CA GLU A 155 15.31 8.86 7.41
C GLU A 155 14.81 8.98 8.85
N ALA A 156 15.73 8.93 9.81
CA ALA A 156 15.42 9.01 11.24
C ALA A 156 14.60 10.24 11.65
N ASN A 157 14.68 11.33 10.87
CA ASN A 157 13.93 12.57 11.09
C ASN A 157 12.60 12.62 10.34
N THR A 158 12.22 11.58 9.57
CA THR A 158 10.92 11.60 8.87
C THR A 158 9.76 11.78 9.83
N THR A 159 8.79 12.56 9.42
CA THR A 159 7.57 12.85 10.20
C THR A 159 6.34 12.15 9.64
N LEU A 160 6.47 11.43 8.52
CA LEU A 160 5.38 10.73 7.86
C LEU A 160 4.77 9.58 8.70
N PRO A 161 5.53 8.68 9.33
CA PRO A 161 4.93 7.62 10.13
C PRO A 161 3.96 8.17 11.19
N ALA A 162 4.40 9.19 11.94
CA ALA A 162 3.56 9.84 12.95
C ALA A 162 2.33 10.53 12.34
N ALA A 163 2.46 11.10 11.14
CA ALA A 163 1.33 11.70 10.43
C ALA A 163 0.25 10.69 10.07
N PHE A 164 0.63 9.45 9.81
CA PHE A 164 -0.29 8.33 9.58
C PHE A 164 -0.71 7.59 10.87
N GLY A 165 -0.36 8.11 12.04
CA GLY A 165 -0.68 7.48 13.32
C GLY A 165 0.14 6.22 13.60
N ILE A 166 1.27 6.05 12.94
CA ILE A 166 2.18 4.91 13.11
C ILE A 166 3.34 5.34 14.01
N PRO A 167 3.60 4.64 15.12
CA PRO A 167 4.70 4.99 16.00
C PRO A 167 6.05 4.73 15.33
N LYS A 168 7.03 5.59 15.57
CA LYS A 168 8.42 5.41 15.13
C LYS A 168 9.16 4.32 15.91
N MET A 169 8.47 3.31 16.35
CA MET A 169 9.01 2.22 17.15
C MET A 169 8.81 0.93 16.40
N LYS A 170 9.90 0.23 16.13
CA LYS A 170 9.86 -1.09 15.51
C LYS A 170 9.43 -2.13 16.52
N SER A 171 8.35 -2.85 16.23
CA SER A 171 7.81 -3.89 17.08
C SER A 171 7.10 -4.95 16.27
N THR A 172 7.11 -6.18 16.75
CA THR A 172 6.32 -7.28 16.18
C THR A 172 4.94 -7.38 16.79
N VAL A 173 4.67 -6.61 17.84
CA VAL A 173 3.41 -6.67 18.60
C VAL A 173 2.87 -5.27 18.84
N ASP A 174 1.60 -5.05 18.55
CA ASP A 174 0.87 -3.84 18.90
C ASP A 174 -0.51 -4.23 19.43
N LYS A 175 -0.89 -3.66 20.58
CA LYS A 175 -2.21 -3.88 21.17
C LYS A 175 -3.36 -3.30 20.34
N LEU A 176 -3.05 -2.32 19.50
CA LEU A 176 -4.01 -1.67 18.59
C LEU A 176 -4.12 -2.37 17.24
N GLY A 177 -3.39 -3.46 17.04
CA GLY A 177 -3.32 -4.18 15.78
C GLY A 177 -2.12 -3.79 14.92
N PRO A 178 -1.95 -4.47 13.80
CA PRO A 178 -0.80 -4.26 12.93
C PRO A 178 -0.83 -2.87 12.30
N ARG A 179 0.29 -2.16 12.43
CA ARG A 179 0.54 -0.87 11.82
C ARG A 179 1.95 -0.87 11.24
N PHE A 180 2.05 -0.55 9.98
CA PHE A 180 3.30 -0.63 9.27
C PHE A 180 3.48 0.57 8.33
N TYR A 181 4.62 1.19 8.42
CA TYR A 181 5.08 2.23 7.50
C TYR A 181 6.38 1.77 6.85
N LEU A 182 6.46 1.87 5.55
CA LEU A 182 7.65 1.63 4.76
C LEU A 182 7.98 2.87 3.93
N GLY A 183 9.25 3.20 3.83
CA GLY A 183 9.79 4.25 2.99
C GLY A 183 11.23 3.93 2.60
N TYR A 184 11.86 4.85 1.87
CA TYR A 184 13.22 4.69 1.36
C TYR A 184 14.15 5.73 1.95
N LEU A 185 15.41 5.32 2.17
CA LEU A 185 16.51 6.14 2.64
C LEU A 185 17.24 6.76 1.45
N GLY A 186 17.53 8.03 1.52
CA GLY A 186 18.23 8.74 0.44
C GLY A 186 17.45 8.81 -0.85
N ASN A 187 18.16 8.83 -1.95
CA ASN A 187 17.56 8.80 -3.29
C ASN A 187 17.11 7.38 -3.61
N ALA A 188 15.85 7.24 -3.96
CA ALA A 188 15.26 6.01 -4.43
C ALA A 188 15.05 6.10 -5.94
N PHE A 189 15.51 5.08 -6.66
CA PHE A 189 15.38 4.99 -8.11
C PHE A 189 14.32 3.93 -8.44
N ASP A 190 13.43 4.23 -9.36
CA ASP A 190 12.31 3.39 -9.75
C ASP A 190 12.70 1.94 -10.03
N SER A 191 13.88 1.73 -10.69
CA SER A 191 14.37 0.39 -10.99
C SER A 191 14.67 -0.44 -9.74
N ASP A 192 15.22 0.18 -8.71
CA ASP A 192 15.61 -0.48 -7.47
C ASP A 192 14.40 -0.64 -6.55
N GLU A 193 13.55 0.39 -6.46
CA GLU A 193 12.26 0.31 -5.77
C GLU A 193 11.42 -0.83 -6.33
N TRP A 194 11.35 -0.97 -7.66
CA TRP A 194 10.60 -2.05 -8.30
C TRP A 194 11.10 -3.44 -7.93
N VAL A 195 12.41 -3.63 -7.84
CA VAL A 195 12.99 -4.93 -7.42
C VAL A 195 12.52 -5.33 -6.01
N PHE A 196 12.45 -4.37 -5.10
CA PHE A 196 11.95 -4.58 -3.75
C PHE A 196 10.43 -4.71 -3.74
N GLU A 197 9.72 -3.74 -4.31
CA GLU A 197 8.26 -3.64 -4.22
C GLU A 197 7.55 -4.80 -4.90
N GLN A 198 8.04 -5.26 -6.04
CA GLN A 198 7.47 -6.43 -6.68
C GLN A 198 7.41 -7.62 -5.71
N ARG A 199 8.51 -7.90 -5.01
CA ARG A 199 8.58 -9.01 -4.05
C ARG A 199 7.73 -8.77 -2.82
N PHE A 200 7.74 -7.53 -2.33
CA PHE A 200 6.94 -7.13 -1.17
C PHE A 200 5.44 -7.30 -1.44
N TRP A 201 4.97 -6.75 -2.55
CA TRP A 201 3.57 -6.83 -2.94
C TRP A 201 3.14 -8.24 -3.32
N ASP A 202 3.98 -9.02 -4.00
CA ASP A 202 3.70 -10.42 -4.34
C ASP A 202 3.60 -11.29 -3.07
N ALA A 203 4.47 -11.08 -2.10
CA ALA A 203 4.41 -11.78 -0.82
C ALA A 203 3.14 -11.42 -0.03
N LEU A 204 2.77 -10.14 0.03
CA LEU A 204 1.51 -9.71 0.65
C LEU A 204 0.29 -10.26 -0.07
N ALA A 205 0.27 -10.24 -1.41
CA ALA A 205 -0.81 -10.82 -2.22
C ALA A 205 -0.91 -12.34 -2.04
N SER A 206 0.20 -12.99 -1.69
CA SER A 206 0.27 -14.42 -1.31
C SER A 206 -0.05 -14.67 0.16
N LEU A 207 -0.51 -13.64 0.87
CA LEU A 207 -0.97 -13.69 2.27
C LEU A 207 0.15 -13.94 3.29
N HIS A 208 1.39 -13.61 2.97
CA HIS A 208 2.43 -13.49 3.99
C HIS A 208 2.13 -12.32 4.93
N SER A 209 2.60 -12.40 6.15
CA SER A 209 2.57 -11.25 7.06
C SER A 209 3.43 -10.10 6.51
N VAL A 210 3.18 -8.89 6.95
CA VAL A 210 3.96 -7.72 6.49
C VAL A 210 5.43 -7.85 6.81
N GLY A 211 5.76 -8.42 7.98
CA GLY A 211 7.15 -8.67 8.35
C GLY A 211 7.84 -9.68 7.42
N GLU A 212 7.18 -10.81 7.15
CA GLU A 212 7.70 -11.79 6.20
C GLU A 212 7.84 -11.22 4.79
N ALA A 213 6.86 -10.44 4.33
CA ALA A 213 6.90 -9.79 3.03
C ALA A 213 8.08 -8.81 2.92
N PHE A 214 8.34 -8.04 3.98
CA PHE A 214 9.50 -7.16 4.05
C PHE A 214 10.80 -7.94 3.99
N ASP A 215 10.94 -9.01 4.75
CA ASP A 215 12.15 -9.83 4.78
C ASP A 215 12.41 -10.52 3.43
N ILE A 216 11.36 -11.05 2.79
CA ILE A 216 11.43 -11.63 1.44
C ILE A 216 11.92 -10.58 0.43
N ALA A 217 11.36 -9.39 0.48
CA ALA A 217 11.72 -8.31 -0.41
C ALA A 217 13.16 -7.83 -0.17
N ASN A 218 13.53 -7.63 1.09
CA ASN A 218 14.86 -7.16 1.49
C ASN A 218 15.97 -8.14 1.08
N LEU A 219 15.78 -9.42 1.32
CA LEU A 219 16.72 -10.45 0.87
C LEU A 219 16.87 -10.48 -0.65
N GLY A 220 15.76 -10.30 -1.37
CA GLY A 220 15.78 -10.29 -2.82
C GLY A 220 16.37 -9.03 -3.45
N SER A 221 16.50 -7.96 -2.68
CA SER A 221 17.09 -6.69 -3.12
C SER A 221 18.57 -6.55 -2.72
N PHE A 222 19.11 -7.55 -2.06
CA PHE A 222 20.53 -7.57 -1.65
C PHE A 222 21.45 -7.48 -2.88
N GLY A 223 22.33 -6.51 -2.87
CA GLY A 223 23.27 -6.25 -3.99
C GLY A 223 22.87 -5.09 -4.92
N HIS A 224 21.72 -4.47 -4.73
CA HIS A 224 21.41 -3.17 -5.32
C HIS A 224 22.15 -2.08 -4.54
N ALA A 225 23.12 -1.42 -5.16
CA ALA A 225 24.17 -0.65 -4.47
C ALA A 225 23.63 0.55 -3.67
N ASP A 226 22.55 1.17 -4.13
CA ASP A 226 22.01 2.41 -3.55
C ASP A 226 20.62 2.20 -2.92
N PHE A 227 20.17 0.97 -2.81
CA PHE A 227 18.86 0.66 -2.27
C PHE A 227 18.88 0.52 -0.75
N ALA A 228 18.05 1.27 -0.07
CA ALA A 228 17.77 1.08 1.35
C ALA A 228 16.32 1.41 1.67
N ALA A 229 15.57 0.39 2.07
CA ALA A 229 14.24 0.55 2.63
C ALA A 229 14.29 0.41 4.15
N ASP A 230 13.47 1.17 4.85
CA ASP A 230 13.28 1.02 6.29
C ASP A 230 11.78 1.10 6.65
N TRP A 231 11.44 0.61 7.84
CA TRP A 231 10.07 0.55 8.29
C TRP A 231 9.90 1.01 9.73
N TRP A 232 8.70 1.45 10.06
CA TRP A 232 8.26 1.84 11.40
C TRP A 232 6.94 1.17 11.76
N GLY A 233 6.65 1.12 13.02
CA GLY A 233 5.42 0.55 13.53
C GLY A 233 5.55 -0.87 14.00
N SER A 234 4.45 -1.57 14.04
CA SER A 234 4.38 -2.97 14.43
C SER A 234 3.72 -3.81 13.37
N TYR A 235 4.29 -4.98 13.15
CA TYR A 235 3.80 -5.96 12.21
C TYR A 235 3.73 -7.34 12.86
N THR A 236 2.93 -8.22 12.30
CA THR A 236 2.79 -9.58 12.81
C THR A 236 3.76 -10.51 12.09
N TRP A 237 4.66 -11.12 12.83
CA TRP A 237 5.60 -12.11 12.30
C TRP A 237 4.94 -13.46 12.03
N TYR A 238 4.01 -13.83 12.92
CA TYR A 238 3.43 -15.15 12.82
C TYR A 238 2.25 -15.14 11.88
N GLY A 239 2.55 -15.63 10.78
CA GLY A 239 1.83 -16.26 9.75
C GLY A 239 0.37 -16.40 9.94
N PHE A 240 -0.33 -15.37 10.03
CA PHE A 240 -1.62 -15.50 9.52
C PHE A 240 -1.61 -14.81 8.20
N SER A 241 -1.66 -15.63 7.24
CA SER A 241 -2.24 -15.40 5.94
C SER A 241 -3.69 -14.92 6.05
N GLY A 242 -3.98 -14.07 6.94
CA GLY A 242 -5.26 -13.38 6.98
C GLY A 242 -5.10 -12.02 6.34
N PRO A 243 -6.18 -11.45 5.80
CA PRO A 243 -6.13 -10.10 5.33
C PRO A 243 -5.54 -9.23 6.43
N PHE A 244 -4.70 -8.30 6.05
CA PHE A 244 -4.20 -7.21 6.89
C PHE A 244 -5.37 -6.30 7.33
N VAL A 245 -6.53 -6.86 7.22
CA VAL A 245 -7.74 -6.37 7.86
C VAL A 245 -7.45 -6.49 9.34
N PRO A 246 -7.55 -5.41 10.09
CA PRO A 246 -7.39 -5.47 11.52
C PRO A 246 -8.16 -6.68 12.01
N ALA A 247 -7.47 -7.60 12.66
CA ALA A 247 -8.13 -8.67 13.41
C ALA A 247 -9.08 -8.09 14.46
N CYS A 248 -9.08 -6.78 14.56
CA CYS A 248 -9.89 -6.02 15.45
C CYS A 248 -11.16 -5.49 14.79
N SER A 249 -12.14 -6.37 14.61
CA SER A 249 -13.54 -5.94 14.54
C SER A 249 -14.00 -5.23 15.84
N ARG A 250 -13.11 -5.07 16.83
CA ARG A 250 -13.34 -4.45 18.13
C ARG A 250 -12.43 -3.28 18.43
N CYS A 251 -11.62 -2.83 17.49
CA CYS A 251 -10.78 -1.63 17.62
C CYS A 251 -11.45 -0.42 16.95
N LEU A 252 -12.76 -0.31 17.05
CA LEU A 252 -13.53 0.91 16.85
C LEU A 252 -13.87 1.49 18.21
#